data_14ba6b2fa256bb07a326f9e92f2822b2
#
_entry.id   14ba6b2fa256bb07a326f9e92f2822b2
#
_cell.length_a   1.000
_cell.length_b   1.000
_cell.length_c   1.000
_cell.angle_alpha   90.00
_cell.angle_beta   90.00
_cell.angle_gamma   90.00
#
_symmetry.space_group_name_H-M   'P 1'
#
loop_
_entity.id
_entity.type
_entity.pdbx_description
1 polymer ?
#
loop_
_entity_poly.entity_id
_entity_poly.type
_entity_poly.pdbx_seq_one_letter_code
_entity_poly.pdbx_strand_id
1 'polypeptide(L)'
;MTIGGIGIDLVDIRVFSAQLDEPGTRFAKSFTPGELSDSHHRRSLPARHLAARWAAKEAVIKAWSNAIFGEPPVLGELIHRDIEVITDAWGRPRIRLHGDVAKHLDQDKLHVSLSHDGDYAIAYVVLEA
;
A
#
# COMPACT_ATOMS: atom_id res chain seq x y z
N MET A 1 5.35 14.72 18.02
CA MET A 1 4.45 13.81 17.28
C MET A 1 4.03 12.66 18.17
N THR A 2 2.75 12.34 18.18
CA THR A 2 2.24 11.14 18.85
C THR A 2 1.89 10.11 17.79
N ILE A 3 2.31 8.87 18.01
CA ILE A 3 1.99 7.78 17.09
C ILE A 3 0.59 7.28 17.39
N GLY A 4 -0.30 7.28 16.38
CA GLY A 4 -1.65 6.76 16.49
C GLY A 4 -1.72 5.26 16.18
N GLY A 5 -0.99 4.82 15.17
CA GLY A 5 -0.98 3.41 14.78
C GLY A 5 0.23 3.05 13.94
N ILE A 6 0.53 1.76 13.90
CA ILE A 6 1.61 1.21 13.07
C ILE A 6 1.07 0.03 12.27
N GLY A 7 1.63 -0.15 11.08
CA GLY A 7 1.27 -1.26 10.21
C GLY A 7 2.50 -1.80 9.51
N ILE A 8 2.53 -3.11 9.34
CA ILE A 8 3.59 -3.80 8.60
C ILE A 8 2.95 -4.88 7.75
N ASP A 9 3.47 -5.07 6.55
CA ASP A 9 3.01 -6.14 5.67
C ASP A 9 4.19 -6.75 4.91
N LEU A 10 4.19 -8.06 4.81
CA LEU A 10 5.21 -8.84 4.09
C LEU A 10 4.53 -9.60 2.96
N VAL A 11 5.05 -9.47 1.75
CA VAL A 11 4.49 -10.09 0.55
C VAL A 11 5.53 -11.00 -0.08
N ASP A 12 5.14 -12.25 -0.33
CA ASP A 12 5.92 -13.17 -1.18
C ASP A 12 5.66 -12.78 -2.63
N ILE A 13 6.69 -12.27 -3.30
CA ILE A 13 6.58 -11.72 -4.66
C ILE A 13 6.18 -12.79 -5.67
N ARG A 14 6.63 -14.04 -5.49
CA ARG A 14 6.29 -15.14 -6.42
C ARG A 14 4.81 -15.48 -6.33
N VAL A 15 4.28 -15.58 -5.10
CA VAL A 15 2.86 -15.84 -4.87
C VAL A 15 2.01 -14.69 -5.40
N PHE A 16 2.42 -13.46 -5.11
CA PHE A 16 1.74 -12.27 -5.60
C PHE A 16 1.72 -12.21 -7.13
N SER A 17 2.84 -12.51 -7.78
CA SER A 17 2.95 -12.52 -9.24
C SER A 17 1.98 -13.52 -9.86
N ALA A 18 1.86 -14.72 -9.30
CA ALA A 18 0.92 -15.73 -9.77
C ALA A 18 -0.53 -15.25 -9.61
N GLN A 19 -0.87 -14.65 -8.48
CA GLN A 19 -2.21 -14.11 -8.23
C GLN A 19 -2.54 -12.94 -9.17
N LEU A 20 -1.57 -12.09 -9.46
CA LEU A 20 -1.74 -10.94 -10.35
C LEU A 20 -2.09 -11.39 -11.78
N ASP A 21 -1.47 -12.48 -12.23
CA ASP A 21 -1.68 -13.03 -13.57
C ASP A 21 -2.94 -13.88 -13.68
N GLU A 22 -3.57 -14.24 -12.57
CA GLU A 22 -4.76 -15.08 -12.57
C GLU A 22 -5.97 -14.30 -13.07
N PRO A 23 -6.72 -14.83 -14.08
CA PRO A 23 -7.90 -14.15 -14.60
C PRO A 23 -8.96 -13.91 -13.51
N GLY A 24 -9.56 -12.72 -13.52
CA GLY A 24 -10.63 -12.36 -12.60
C GLY A 24 -10.17 -11.99 -11.19
N THR A 25 -8.86 -11.85 -10.96
CA THR A 25 -8.38 -11.38 -9.66
C THR A 25 -8.70 -9.92 -9.44
N ARG A 26 -8.83 -9.52 -8.17
CA ARG A 26 -9.08 -8.12 -7.80
C ARG A 26 -7.79 -7.28 -7.75
N PHE A 27 -6.63 -7.91 -7.89
CA PHE A 27 -5.36 -7.20 -7.72
C PHE A 27 -5.18 -6.06 -8.71
N ALA A 28 -5.51 -6.30 -9.98
CA ALA A 28 -5.37 -5.27 -11.01
C ALA A 28 -6.24 -4.04 -10.72
N LYS A 29 -7.41 -4.23 -10.11
CA LYS A 29 -8.35 -3.16 -9.74
C LYS A 29 -7.93 -2.42 -8.47
N SER A 30 -6.99 -2.98 -7.72
CA SER A 30 -6.50 -2.42 -6.46
C SER A 30 -5.42 -1.36 -6.67
N PHE A 31 -4.96 -1.19 -7.91
CA PHE A 31 -3.92 -0.22 -8.26
C PHE A 31 -4.48 0.92 -9.08
N THR A 32 -3.94 2.13 -8.86
CA THR A 32 -4.29 3.28 -9.67
C THR A 32 -3.62 3.20 -11.03
N PRO A 33 -4.13 3.95 -12.04
CA PRO A 33 -3.44 4.07 -13.33
C PRO A 33 -1.99 4.53 -13.19
N GLY A 34 -1.71 5.43 -12.25
CA GLY A 34 -0.36 5.92 -11.99
C GLY A 34 0.57 4.82 -11.50
N GLU A 35 0.09 3.98 -10.58
CA GLU A 35 0.87 2.85 -10.07
C GLU A 35 1.16 1.82 -11.16
N LEU A 36 0.18 1.52 -11.99
CA LEU A 36 0.35 0.58 -13.11
C LEU A 36 1.32 1.14 -14.14
N SER A 37 1.18 2.43 -14.51
CA SER A 37 2.08 3.09 -15.44
C SER A 37 3.51 3.11 -14.92
N ASP A 38 3.70 3.44 -13.65
CA ASP A 38 5.02 3.49 -13.02
C ASP A 38 5.69 2.11 -13.04
N SER A 39 4.93 1.04 -12.80
CA SER A 39 5.46 -0.32 -12.82
C SER A 39 5.98 -0.72 -14.20
N HIS A 40 5.34 -0.28 -15.28
CA HIS A 40 5.75 -0.58 -16.65
C HIS A 40 7.01 0.19 -17.08
N HIS A 41 7.29 1.33 -16.45
CA HIS A 41 8.47 2.15 -16.76
C HIS A 41 9.72 1.70 -16.00
N ARG A 42 9.60 0.75 -15.07
CA ARG A 42 10.73 0.25 -14.28
C ARG A 42 11.39 -0.92 -14.98
N ARG A 43 12.73 -0.98 -14.91
CA ARG A 43 13.52 -2.10 -15.45
C ARG A 43 13.37 -3.38 -14.64
N SER A 44 12.99 -3.28 -13.37
CA SER A 44 12.71 -4.42 -12.52
C SER A 44 11.37 -5.04 -12.91
N LEU A 45 11.19 -6.31 -12.54
CA LEU A 45 9.94 -7.03 -12.79
C LEU A 45 8.75 -6.23 -12.28
N PRO A 46 7.71 -5.98 -13.11
CA PRO A 46 6.52 -5.23 -12.68
C PRO A 46 5.87 -5.81 -11.43
N ALA A 47 5.89 -7.14 -11.28
CA ALA A 47 5.31 -7.80 -10.12
C ALA A 47 6.01 -7.41 -8.81
N ARG A 48 7.35 -7.28 -8.81
CA ARG A 48 8.09 -6.83 -7.63
C ARG A 48 7.66 -5.42 -7.22
N HIS A 49 7.53 -4.55 -8.20
CA HIS A 49 7.14 -3.16 -7.98
C HIS A 49 5.72 -3.07 -7.41
N LEU A 50 4.78 -3.80 -8.00
CA LEU A 50 3.39 -3.84 -7.54
C LEU A 50 3.25 -4.54 -6.20
N ALA A 51 4.05 -5.58 -5.92
CA ALA A 51 4.05 -6.26 -4.63
C ALA A 51 4.42 -5.32 -3.48
N ALA A 52 5.42 -4.47 -3.68
CA ALA A 52 5.80 -3.47 -2.67
C ALA A 52 4.67 -2.46 -2.43
N ARG A 53 3.98 -2.06 -3.49
CA ARG A 53 2.83 -1.15 -3.38
C ARG A 53 1.65 -1.82 -2.70
N TRP A 54 1.39 -3.08 -3.00
CA TRP A 54 0.37 -3.85 -2.30
C TRP A 54 0.68 -3.93 -0.80
N ALA A 55 1.92 -4.25 -0.45
CA ALA A 55 2.35 -4.29 0.95
C ALA A 55 2.12 -2.94 1.64
N ALA A 56 2.40 -1.82 0.96
CA ALA A 56 2.16 -0.49 1.50
C ALA A 56 0.68 -0.23 1.77
N LYS A 57 -0.21 -0.62 0.84
CA LYS A 57 -1.66 -0.46 1.01
C LYS A 57 -2.17 -1.25 2.22
N GLU A 58 -1.73 -2.51 2.34
CA GLU A 58 -2.08 -3.36 3.48
C GLU A 58 -1.53 -2.79 4.79
N ALA A 59 -0.31 -2.26 4.78
CA ALA A 59 0.30 -1.67 5.96
C ALA A 59 -0.44 -0.41 6.42
N VAL A 60 -0.94 0.43 5.49
CA VAL A 60 -1.79 1.57 5.82
C VAL A 60 -3.07 1.11 6.51
N ILE A 61 -3.72 0.09 5.96
CA ILE A 61 -4.96 -0.46 6.55
C ILE A 61 -4.69 -0.98 7.96
N LYS A 62 -3.58 -1.68 8.16
CA LYS A 62 -3.21 -2.19 9.48
C LYS A 62 -2.91 -1.06 10.47
N ALA A 63 -2.22 -0.01 10.03
CA ALA A 63 -1.94 1.15 10.88
C ALA A 63 -3.24 1.86 11.30
N TRP A 64 -4.17 2.02 10.37
CA TRP A 64 -5.48 2.59 10.66
C TRP A 64 -6.26 1.73 11.64
N SER A 65 -6.33 0.43 11.38
CA SER A 65 -6.99 -0.54 12.27
C SER A 65 -6.39 -0.53 13.67
N ASN A 66 -5.07 -0.46 13.76
CA ASN A 66 -4.35 -0.36 15.04
C ASN A 66 -4.73 0.92 15.80
N ALA A 67 -4.90 2.03 15.07
CA ALA A 67 -5.22 3.33 15.66
C ALA A 67 -6.62 3.39 16.28
N ILE A 68 -7.55 2.55 15.80
CA ILE A 68 -8.94 2.53 16.29
C ILE A 68 -9.21 1.27 17.12
N PHE A 69 -8.21 0.79 17.85
CA PHE A 69 -8.34 -0.38 18.70
C PHE A 69 -9.60 -0.30 19.57
N GLY A 70 -10.39 -1.37 19.53
CA GLY A 70 -11.64 -1.47 20.28
C GLY A 70 -12.87 -0.96 19.54
N GLU A 71 -12.71 -0.35 18.37
CA GLU A 71 -13.81 0.18 17.56
C GLU A 71 -13.97 -0.62 16.27
N PRO A 72 -15.19 -0.68 15.68
CA PRO A 72 -15.40 -1.37 14.42
C PRO A 72 -14.68 -0.65 13.27
N PRO A 73 -14.37 -1.37 12.17
CA PRO A 73 -13.79 -0.74 10.97
C PRO A 73 -14.69 0.38 10.45
N VAL A 74 -14.07 1.47 10.01
CA VAL A 74 -14.80 2.62 9.47
C VAL A 74 -15.38 2.31 8.08
N LEU A 75 -14.61 1.61 7.25
CA LEU A 75 -15.02 1.21 5.90
C LEU A 75 -15.01 -0.31 5.80
N GLY A 76 -16.09 -0.90 5.27
CA GLY A 76 -16.26 -2.35 5.25
C GLY A 76 -15.73 -3.05 4.01
N GLU A 77 -15.40 -2.32 2.96
CA GLU A 77 -15.01 -2.87 1.68
C GLU A 77 -13.54 -2.60 1.35
N LEU A 78 -13.05 -3.31 0.31
CA LEU A 78 -11.68 -3.14 -0.17
C LEU A 78 -11.43 -1.72 -0.67
N ILE A 79 -10.48 -1.06 -0.03
CA ILE A 79 -10.18 0.35 -0.24
C ILE A 79 -8.76 0.56 -0.79
N HIS A 80 -8.15 -0.50 -1.30
CA HIS A 80 -6.75 -0.48 -1.73
C HIS A 80 -6.48 0.54 -2.83
N ARG A 81 -7.44 0.73 -3.75
CA ARG A 81 -7.29 1.70 -4.83
C ARG A 81 -7.27 3.14 -4.32
N ASP A 82 -7.91 3.40 -3.19
CA ASP A 82 -7.93 4.73 -2.58
C ASP A 82 -6.61 5.07 -1.86
N ILE A 83 -5.74 4.08 -1.69
CA ILE A 83 -4.43 4.24 -1.06
C ILE A 83 -3.38 4.09 -2.15
N GLU A 84 -2.87 5.20 -2.63
CA GLU A 84 -1.89 5.21 -3.72
C GLU A 84 -0.48 5.43 -3.18
N VAL A 85 0.49 4.69 -3.72
CA VAL A 85 1.90 4.94 -3.47
C VAL A 85 2.44 5.76 -4.64
N ILE A 86 2.93 6.96 -4.32
CA ILE A 86 3.63 7.81 -5.29
C ILE A 86 5.11 7.85 -4.91
N THR A 87 5.97 8.12 -5.87
CA THR A 87 7.40 8.26 -5.65
C THR A 87 7.88 9.59 -6.22
N ASP A 88 8.93 10.14 -5.63
CA ASP A 88 9.61 11.30 -6.18
C ASP A 88 10.63 10.87 -7.25
N ALA A 89 11.38 11.85 -7.78
CA ALA A 89 12.38 11.58 -8.81
C ALA A 89 13.52 10.66 -8.34
N TRP A 90 13.70 10.52 -7.04
CA TRP A 90 14.70 9.64 -6.44
C TRP A 90 14.14 8.30 -5.97
N GLY A 91 12.84 8.03 -6.26
CA GLY A 91 12.19 6.78 -5.88
C GLY A 91 11.72 6.71 -4.44
N ARG A 92 11.72 7.81 -3.69
CA ARG A 92 11.26 7.82 -2.30
C ARG A 92 9.74 7.77 -2.25
N PRO A 93 9.14 6.85 -1.47
CA PRO A 93 7.70 6.65 -1.48
C PRO A 93 6.96 7.62 -0.57
N ARG A 94 5.72 7.89 -0.92
CA ARG A 94 4.76 8.63 -0.11
C ARG A 94 3.36 8.09 -0.39
N ILE A 95 2.47 8.16 0.59
CA ILE A 95 1.08 7.76 0.43
C ILE A 95 0.25 8.98 -0.02
N ARG A 96 -0.55 8.77 -1.05
CA ARG A 96 -1.59 9.71 -1.48
C ARG A 96 -2.94 9.03 -1.33
N LEU A 97 -3.87 9.69 -0.65
CA LEU A 97 -5.20 9.16 -0.41
C LEU A 97 -6.23 9.74 -1.37
N HIS A 98 -7.20 8.91 -1.73
CA HIS A 98 -8.30 9.25 -2.61
C HIS A 98 -9.63 8.78 -2.00
N GLY A 99 -10.74 9.21 -2.59
CA GLY A 99 -12.06 8.68 -2.32
C GLY A 99 -12.46 8.71 -0.85
N ASP A 100 -13.13 7.65 -0.42
CA ASP A 100 -13.64 7.57 0.95
C ASP A 100 -12.53 7.49 2.00
N VAL A 101 -11.40 6.90 1.67
CA VAL A 101 -10.26 6.83 2.60
C VAL A 101 -9.76 8.24 2.92
N ALA A 102 -9.67 9.11 1.91
CA ALA A 102 -9.22 10.49 2.10
C ALA A 102 -10.15 11.31 3.01
N LYS A 103 -11.41 10.89 3.16
CA LYS A 103 -12.37 11.54 4.06
C LYS A 103 -12.12 11.21 5.53
N HIS A 104 -11.43 10.11 5.81
CA HIS A 104 -11.23 9.60 7.17
C HIS A 104 -9.78 9.70 7.64
N LEU A 105 -8.82 9.70 6.74
CA LEU A 105 -7.40 9.77 7.06
C LEU A 105 -6.76 10.98 6.40
N ASP A 106 -5.82 11.60 7.12
CA ASP A 106 -4.97 12.65 6.59
C ASP A 106 -3.68 12.03 6.07
N GLN A 107 -3.43 12.14 4.77
CA GLN A 107 -2.22 11.58 4.16
C GLN A 107 -0.93 12.19 4.72
N ASP A 108 -0.98 13.43 5.21
CA ASP A 108 0.19 14.09 5.79
C ASP A 108 0.61 13.46 7.14
N LYS A 109 -0.27 12.66 7.73
CA LYS A 109 0.01 11.90 8.97
C LYS A 109 0.54 10.49 8.70
N LEU A 110 0.65 10.08 7.43
CA LEU A 110 1.12 8.77 7.05
C LEU A 110 2.57 8.84 6.59
N HIS A 111 3.38 7.96 7.17
CA HIS A 111 4.79 7.79 6.81
C HIS A 111 5.01 6.36 6.39
N VAL A 112 5.69 6.13 5.26
CA VAL A 112 5.88 4.80 4.71
C VAL A 112 7.33 4.55 4.38
N SER A 113 7.78 3.32 4.64
CA SER A 113 9.05 2.82 4.19
C SER A 113 8.85 1.48 3.51
N LEU A 114 9.49 1.28 2.39
CA LEU A 114 9.42 0.06 1.59
C LEU A 114 10.79 -0.57 1.50
N SER A 115 10.83 -1.89 1.49
CA SER A 115 12.05 -2.64 1.24
C SER A 115 11.72 -3.93 0.52
N HIS A 116 12.68 -4.47 -0.23
CA HIS A 116 12.57 -5.80 -0.80
C HIS A 116 13.93 -6.48 -0.74
N ASP A 117 13.88 -7.80 -0.57
CA ASP A 117 15.08 -8.62 -0.58
C ASP A 117 14.68 -10.03 -1.04
N GLY A 118 15.41 -10.53 -2.04
CA GLY A 118 15.08 -11.82 -2.65
C GLY A 118 13.66 -11.85 -3.19
N ASP A 119 12.87 -12.79 -2.68
CA ASP A 119 11.49 -13.01 -3.12
C ASP A 119 10.46 -12.25 -2.27
N TYR A 120 10.89 -11.34 -1.40
CA TYR A 120 9.97 -10.68 -0.47
C TYR A 120 9.99 -9.17 -0.62
N ALA A 121 8.82 -8.57 -0.47
CA ALA A 121 8.63 -7.13 -0.32
C ALA A 121 8.00 -6.87 1.04
N ILE A 122 8.42 -5.79 1.69
CA ILE A 122 7.91 -5.40 2.99
C ILE A 122 7.59 -3.91 2.99
N ALA A 123 6.51 -3.56 3.69
CA ALA A 123 6.17 -2.16 3.93
C ALA A 123 5.96 -1.94 5.42
N TYR A 124 6.39 -0.80 5.88
CA TYR A 124 6.16 -0.34 7.25
C TYR A 124 5.52 1.04 7.20
N VAL A 125 4.43 1.22 7.96
CA VAL A 125 3.68 2.47 7.99
C VAL A 125 3.52 2.94 9.42
N VAL A 126 3.75 4.24 9.62
CA VAL A 126 3.45 4.94 10.86
C VAL A 126 2.34 5.94 10.57
N LEU A 127 1.28 5.89 11.36
CA LEU A 127 0.18 6.86 11.34
C LEU A 127 0.28 7.72 12.58
N GLU A 128 0.44 9.03 12.40
CA GLU A 128 0.40 9.99 13.50
C GLU A 128 -1.02 10.09 14.08
N ALA A 129 -1.11 10.33 15.35
CA ALA A 129 -2.40 10.54 16.02
C ALA A 129 -3.07 11.82 15.55
#